data_5756301e99564efb185cf656a6b891ab
#
_entry.id   5756301e99564efb185cf656a6b891ab
#
_cell.length_a   1.000
_cell.length_b   1.000
_cell.length_c   1.000
_cell.angle_alpha   90.00
_cell.angle_beta   90.00
_cell.angle_gamma   90.00
#
_symmetry.space_group_name_H-M   'P 1'
#
loop_
_entity.id
_entity.type
_entity.pdbx_description
1 polymer ?
#
loop_
_entity_poly.entity_id
_entity_poly.type
_entity_poly.pdbx_seq_one_letter_code
_entity_poly.pdbx_strand_id
1 'polypeptide(L)'
;LYGAVCDGYWEDVGTIDAYLRAHKDILDGRVKLGIEGFELRDGVWLGENAVLHPDAVVEGPAVIGDNCRVEADTRVGGYVVLGANTRVRAGSMLERVVVHDNTYLGDGVRLRGTVIGRSCDLRAGVRTDEGVVLGDECFVGEDAVIATDVKVYPFKTVEAGAVVNSSIVWETKGARSLFGEDGIAGLANVDV
;
A
#
# COMPACT_ATOMS: atom_id res chain seq x y z
N LEU A 1 20.23 -23.50 30.69
CA LEU A 1 19.42 -23.11 29.54
C LEU A 1 19.10 -24.38 28.77
N TYR A 2 17.79 -24.63 28.54
CA TYR A 2 17.31 -25.72 27.71
C TYR A 2 16.65 -25.12 26.49
N GLY A 3 16.91 -25.68 25.30
CA GLY A 3 16.27 -25.32 24.07
C GLY A 3 15.25 -26.39 23.64
N ALA A 4 14.16 -26.00 23.06
CA ALA A 4 13.22 -26.89 22.39
C ALA A 4 13.17 -26.56 20.90
N VAL A 5 13.16 -27.61 20.07
CA VAL A 5 12.97 -27.47 18.63
C VAL A 5 11.46 -27.46 18.37
N CYS A 6 10.95 -26.41 17.72
CA CYS A 6 9.56 -26.34 17.27
C CYS A 6 9.54 -26.56 15.75
N ASP A 7 8.75 -27.53 15.31
CA ASP A 7 8.48 -27.73 13.89
C ASP A 7 7.27 -26.86 13.49
N GLY A 8 7.47 -25.96 12.53
CA GLY A 8 6.40 -25.10 12.05
C GLY A 8 6.93 -23.90 11.29
N TYR A 9 6.00 -23.10 10.75
CA TYR A 9 6.37 -21.83 10.13
C TYR A 9 6.83 -20.83 11.19
N TRP A 10 7.94 -20.20 10.94
CA TRP A 10 8.48 -19.11 11.75
C TRP A 10 9.11 -18.05 10.85
N GLU A 11 8.76 -16.78 11.06
CA GLU A 11 9.35 -15.63 10.38
C GLU A 11 9.50 -14.50 11.39
N ASP A 12 10.68 -13.88 11.43
CA ASP A 12 10.92 -12.67 12.21
C ASP A 12 10.50 -11.44 11.40
N VAL A 13 9.35 -10.86 11.74
CA VAL A 13 8.76 -9.72 11.04
C VAL A 13 9.34 -8.39 11.56
N GLY A 14 10.67 -8.28 11.56
CA GLY A 14 11.38 -7.07 11.97
C GLY A 14 11.65 -6.07 10.84
N THR A 15 11.36 -6.42 9.59
CA THR A 15 11.58 -5.56 8.41
C THR A 15 10.36 -5.59 7.48
N ILE A 16 10.23 -4.58 6.61
CA ILE A 16 9.15 -4.54 5.60
C ILE A 16 9.24 -5.73 4.65
N ASP A 17 10.43 -6.14 4.27
CA ASP A 17 10.63 -7.31 3.40
C ASP A 17 10.15 -8.60 4.08
N ALA A 18 10.45 -8.77 5.38
CA ALA A 18 9.96 -9.90 6.15
C ALA A 18 8.42 -9.86 6.28
N TYR A 19 7.86 -8.66 6.48
CA TYR A 19 6.42 -8.43 6.51
C TYR A 19 5.74 -8.84 5.19
N LEU A 20 6.26 -8.39 4.04
CA LEU A 20 5.74 -8.76 2.73
C LEU A 20 5.92 -10.26 2.43
N ARG A 21 7.07 -10.86 2.85
CA ARG A 21 7.24 -12.31 2.74
C ARG A 21 6.22 -13.08 3.56
N ALA A 22 5.97 -12.66 4.81
CA ALA A 22 4.96 -13.31 5.65
C ALA A 22 3.57 -13.27 5.01
N HIS A 23 3.16 -12.13 4.43
CA HIS A 23 1.92 -12.02 3.66
C HIS A 23 1.89 -12.99 2.47
N LYS A 24 2.97 -13.04 1.71
CA LYS A 24 3.10 -13.97 0.60
C LYS A 24 2.98 -15.42 1.06
N ASP A 25 3.66 -15.80 2.13
CA ASP A 25 3.65 -17.18 2.64
C ASP A 25 2.27 -17.59 3.18
N ILE A 26 1.52 -16.64 3.77
CA ILE A 26 0.12 -16.86 4.17
C ILE A 26 -0.75 -17.10 2.93
N LEU A 27 -0.63 -16.25 1.93
CA LEU A 27 -1.43 -16.34 0.71
C LEU A 27 -1.08 -17.57 -0.14
N ASP A 28 0.17 -18.05 -0.09
CA ASP A 28 0.62 -19.31 -0.69
C ASP A 28 0.18 -20.55 0.11
N GLY A 29 -0.50 -20.37 1.26
CA GLY A 29 -0.94 -21.47 2.12
C GLY A 29 0.18 -22.18 2.88
N ARG A 30 1.37 -21.60 2.97
CA ARG A 30 2.51 -22.15 3.75
C ARG A 30 2.29 -22.02 5.25
N VAL A 31 1.46 -21.07 5.64
CA VAL A 31 1.07 -20.81 7.02
C VAL A 31 -0.35 -21.31 7.22
N LYS A 32 -0.57 -22.15 8.24
CA LYS A 32 -1.91 -22.66 8.56
C LYS A 32 -2.73 -21.61 9.31
N LEU A 33 -3.05 -20.51 8.64
CA LEU A 33 -3.97 -19.49 9.11
C LEU A 33 -5.22 -19.50 8.22
N GLY A 34 -6.39 -19.39 8.86
CA GLY A 34 -7.64 -19.14 8.13
C GLY A 34 -7.64 -17.70 7.62
N ILE A 35 -7.87 -17.52 6.32
CA ILE A 35 -8.14 -16.20 5.76
C ILE A 35 -9.62 -15.91 6.00
N GLU A 36 -9.92 -14.75 6.60
CA GLU A 36 -11.30 -14.33 6.85
C GLU A 36 -12.02 -13.99 5.54
N GLY A 37 -13.35 -14.25 5.49
CA GLY A 37 -14.15 -14.04 4.31
C GLY A 37 -14.50 -15.34 3.57
N PHE A 38 -14.92 -15.22 2.32
CA PHE A 38 -15.22 -16.38 1.47
C PHE A 38 -14.32 -16.37 0.23
N GLU A 39 -13.92 -17.55 -0.18
CA GLU A 39 -13.15 -17.73 -1.39
C GLU A 39 -14.09 -17.65 -2.62
N LEU A 40 -13.94 -16.59 -3.41
CA LEU A 40 -14.72 -16.36 -4.63
C LEU A 40 -14.25 -17.30 -5.77
N ARG A 41 -12.96 -17.50 -5.89
CA ARG A 41 -12.26 -18.34 -6.84
C ARG A 41 -10.83 -18.59 -6.34
N ASP A 42 -10.11 -19.51 -6.94
CA ASP A 42 -8.79 -19.94 -6.51
C ASP A 42 -7.89 -18.78 -6.05
N GLY A 43 -7.65 -18.74 -4.75
CA GLY A 43 -6.79 -17.76 -4.10
C GLY A 43 -7.33 -16.32 -4.04
N VAL A 44 -8.60 -16.06 -4.41
CA VAL A 44 -9.23 -14.73 -4.26
C VAL A 44 -10.26 -14.77 -3.14
N TRP A 45 -9.99 -14.07 -2.06
CA TRP A 45 -10.82 -14.00 -0.86
C TRP A 45 -11.53 -12.66 -0.76
N LEU A 46 -12.83 -12.68 -0.46
CA LEU A 46 -13.65 -11.49 -0.26
C LEU A 46 -14.21 -11.46 1.17
N GLY A 47 -14.08 -10.31 1.81
CA GLY A 47 -14.73 -10.00 3.07
C GLY A 47 -16.21 -9.66 2.90
N GLU A 48 -16.88 -9.39 4.02
CA GLU A 48 -18.29 -9.03 4.03
C GLU A 48 -18.54 -7.70 3.29
N ASN A 49 -19.63 -7.64 2.51
CA ASN A 49 -20.03 -6.47 1.73
C ASN A 49 -18.95 -5.93 0.76
N ALA A 50 -17.92 -6.70 0.45
CA ALA A 50 -16.96 -6.31 -0.60
C ALA A 50 -17.65 -6.30 -1.96
N VAL A 51 -17.40 -5.25 -2.75
CA VAL A 51 -18.00 -5.05 -4.07
C VAL A 51 -16.90 -4.93 -5.12
N LEU A 52 -16.92 -5.83 -6.09
CA LEU A 52 -16.06 -5.78 -7.25
C LEU A 52 -16.89 -5.37 -8.46
N HIS A 53 -16.45 -4.35 -9.20
CA HIS A 53 -17.11 -3.99 -10.46
C HIS A 53 -16.95 -5.13 -11.48
N PRO A 54 -17.94 -5.42 -12.32
CA PRO A 54 -17.85 -6.49 -13.33
C PRO A 54 -16.65 -6.38 -14.28
N ASP A 55 -16.23 -5.16 -14.59
CA ASP A 55 -15.07 -4.87 -15.45
C ASP A 55 -13.74 -4.82 -14.67
N ALA A 56 -13.76 -5.06 -13.36
CA ALA A 56 -12.53 -5.19 -12.60
C ALA A 56 -11.92 -6.58 -12.76
N VAL A 57 -10.62 -6.64 -12.97
CA VAL A 57 -9.87 -7.89 -13.08
C VAL A 57 -9.11 -8.11 -11.77
N VAL A 58 -9.46 -9.17 -11.05
CA VAL A 58 -8.76 -9.56 -9.82
C VAL A 58 -8.11 -10.91 -10.06
N GLU A 59 -6.79 -10.98 -9.91
CA GLU A 59 -5.99 -12.21 -10.05
C GLU A 59 -5.47 -12.63 -8.68
N GLY A 60 -5.62 -13.92 -8.36
CA GLY A 60 -5.13 -14.48 -7.11
C GLY A 60 -3.60 -14.69 -7.10
N PRO A 61 -3.00 -14.89 -5.92
CA PRO A 61 -3.67 -14.81 -4.62
C PRO A 61 -3.92 -13.36 -4.19
N ALA A 62 -5.14 -13.08 -3.70
CA ALA A 62 -5.54 -11.75 -3.25
C ALA A 62 -6.59 -11.82 -2.14
N VAL A 63 -6.56 -10.86 -1.23
CA VAL A 63 -7.56 -10.68 -0.17
C VAL A 63 -8.15 -9.28 -0.29
N ILE A 64 -9.46 -9.21 -0.40
CA ILE A 64 -10.23 -7.97 -0.44
C ILE A 64 -11.07 -7.94 0.84
N GLY A 65 -10.72 -7.08 1.78
CA GLY A 65 -11.35 -6.99 3.10
C GLY A 65 -12.79 -6.49 3.06
N ASP A 66 -13.39 -6.38 4.25
CA ASP A 66 -14.78 -6.01 4.43
C ASP A 66 -15.10 -4.61 3.89
N ASN A 67 -16.29 -4.44 3.33
CA ASN A 67 -16.79 -3.17 2.81
C ASN A 67 -15.90 -2.50 1.74
N CYS A 68 -14.93 -3.22 1.18
CA CYS A 68 -14.09 -2.73 0.10
C CYS A 68 -14.90 -2.50 -1.18
N ARG A 69 -14.47 -1.52 -1.97
CA ARG A 69 -15.03 -1.27 -3.30
C ARG A 69 -13.91 -1.17 -4.32
N VAL A 70 -13.98 -2.01 -5.33
CA VAL A 70 -13.07 -1.99 -6.48
C VAL A 70 -13.87 -1.60 -7.72
N GLU A 71 -13.53 -0.47 -8.31
CA GLU A 71 -14.27 0.11 -9.43
C GLU A 71 -13.82 -0.42 -10.79
N ALA A 72 -14.48 0.05 -11.86
CA ALA A 72 -14.28 -0.40 -13.23
C ALA A 72 -12.82 -0.27 -13.71
N ASP A 73 -12.43 -1.10 -14.65
CA ASP A 73 -11.12 -1.07 -15.31
C ASP A 73 -9.92 -1.18 -14.36
N THR A 74 -10.17 -1.60 -13.11
CA THR A 74 -9.14 -1.82 -12.10
C THR A 74 -8.52 -3.19 -12.27
N ARG A 75 -7.18 -3.27 -12.16
CA ARG A 75 -6.44 -4.51 -12.11
C ARG A 75 -5.83 -4.73 -10.74
N VAL A 76 -6.26 -5.78 -10.07
CA VAL A 76 -5.68 -6.28 -8.83
C VAL A 76 -4.92 -7.55 -9.16
N GLY A 77 -3.60 -7.45 -9.21
CA GLY A 77 -2.70 -8.57 -9.49
C GLY A 77 -2.45 -9.44 -8.27
N GLY A 78 -1.55 -10.41 -8.40
CA GLY A 78 -1.23 -11.34 -7.31
C GLY A 78 -0.57 -10.66 -6.10
N TYR A 79 -0.81 -11.28 -4.94
CA TYR A 79 -0.28 -10.87 -3.64
C TYR A 79 -0.73 -9.47 -3.21
N VAL A 80 -2.00 -9.14 -3.49
CA VAL A 80 -2.63 -7.91 -3.02
C VAL A 80 -3.51 -8.22 -1.81
N VAL A 81 -3.35 -7.43 -0.77
CA VAL A 81 -4.20 -7.44 0.42
C VAL A 81 -4.78 -6.05 0.61
N LEU A 82 -6.10 -5.94 0.58
CA LEU A 82 -6.84 -4.72 0.89
C LEU A 82 -7.51 -4.88 2.25
N GLY A 83 -7.16 -4.04 3.20
CA GLY A 83 -7.81 -3.93 4.50
C GLY A 83 -9.25 -3.40 4.37
N ALA A 84 -10.00 -3.48 5.45
CA ALA A 84 -11.42 -3.11 5.47
C ALA A 84 -11.67 -1.65 5.06
N ASN A 85 -12.84 -1.39 4.47
CA ASN A 85 -13.27 -0.05 4.03
C ASN A 85 -12.35 0.63 3.00
N THR A 86 -11.52 -0.13 2.30
CA THR A 86 -10.64 0.41 1.25
C THR A 86 -11.45 0.66 -0.03
N ARG A 87 -11.21 1.81 -0.66
CA ARG A 87 -11.81 2.17 -1.93
C ARG A 87 -10.74 2.27 -3.00
N VAL A 88 -10.89 1.50 -4.06
CA VAL A 88 -10.02 1.52 -5.24
C VAL A 88 -10.82 2.05 -6.41
N ARG A 89 -10.47 3.23 -6.87
CA ARG A 89 -11.16 3.93 -7.97
C ARG A 89 -10.75 3.36 -9.33
N ALA A 90 -11.50 3.79 -10.34
CA ALA A 90 -11.40 3.25 -11.68
C ALA A 90 -10.00 3.35 -12.31
N GLY A 91 -9.66 2.38 -13.15
CA GLY A 91 -8.43 2.37 -13.93
C GLY A 91 -7.14 2.15 -13.12
N SER A 92 -7.25 1.79 -11.84
CA SER A 92 -6.10 1.57 -10.96
C SER A 92 -5.43 0.22 -11.21
N MET A 93 -4.14 0.14 -10.89
CA MET A 93 -3.32 -1.07 -11.01
C MET A 93 -2.58 -1.35 -9.71
N LEU A 94 -2.82 -2.50 -9.11
CA LEU A 94 -2.22 -2.94 -7.85
C LEU A 94 -1.50 -4.26 -8.05
N GLU A 95 -0.26 -4.37 -7.64
CA GLU A 95 0.54 -5.60 -7.74
C GLU A 95 1.48 -5.72 -6.53
N ARG A 96 1.39 -6.82 -5.79
CA ARG A 96 2.17 -7.07 -4.56
C ARG A 96 2.05 -5.92 -3.55
N VAL A 97 0.83 -5.54 -3.22
CA VAL A 97 0.51 -4.37 -2.39
C VAL A 97 -0.24 -4.82 -1.14
N VAL A 98 0.16 -4.29 -0.01
CA VAL A 98 -0.61 -4.39 1.24
C VAL A 98 -1.15 -3.00 1.58
N VAL A 99 -2.46 -2.88 1.61
CA VAL A 99 -3.17 -1.65 1.98
C VAL A 99 -3.93 -1.89 3.26
N HIS A 100 -3.68 -1.11 4.27
CA HIS A 100 -4.41 -1.16 5.53
C HIS A 100 -5.76 -0.45 5.45
N ASP A 101 -6.55 -0.57 6.52
CA ASP A 101 -7.95 -0.17 6.57
C ASP A 101 -8.20 1.31 6.28
N ASN A 102 -9.41 1.62 5.83
CA ASN A 102 -9.95 2.97 5.64
C ASN A 102 -9.16 3.82 4.63
N THR A 103 -8.48 3.19 3.68
CA THR A 103 -7.63 3.87 2.70
C THR A 103 -8.39 4.15 1.41
N TYR A 104 -8.14 5.32 0.84
CA TYR A 104 -8.67 5.75 -0.45
C TYR A 104 -7.58 5.76 -1.52
N LEU A 105 -7.82 5.06 -2.61
CA LEU A 105 -6.98 5.02 -3.80
C LEU A 105 -7.75 5.63 -4.98
N GLY A 106 -7.29 6.78 -5.46
CA GLY A 106 -7.89 7.57 -6.54
C GLY A 106 -7.85 6.91 -7.90
N ASP A 107 -8.42 7.57 -8.89
CA ASP A 107 -8.50 7.06 -10.25
C ASP A 107 -7.10 6.90 -10.88
N GLY A 108 -6.85 5.79 -11.56
CA GLY A 108 -5.60 5.53 -12.27
C GLY A 108 -4.35 5.38 -11.40
N VAL A 109 -4.50 5.14 -10.10
CA VAL A 109 -3.38 4.89 -9.18
C VAL A 109 -2.63 3.62 -9.59
N ARG A 110 -1.30 3.66 -9.53
CA ARG A 110 -0.43 2.52 -9.85
C ARG A 110 0.51 2.22 -8.69
N LEU A 111 0.25 1.12 -8.02
CA LEU A 111 1.01 0.69 -6.85
C LEU A 111 1.68 -0.65 -7.12
N ARG A 112 2.97 -0.72 -6.77
CA ARG A 112 3.76 -1.93 -6.96
C ARG A 112 4.68 -2.15 -5.78
N GLY A 113 4.64 -3.36 -5.19
CA GLY A 113 5.52 -3.75 -4.08
C GLY A 113 5.46 -2.77 -2.89
N THR A 114 4.26 -2.23 -2.59
CA THR A 114 4.08 -1.11 -1.67
C THR A 114 3.29 -1.53 -0.44
N VAL A 115 3.65 -0.99 0.72
CA VAL A 115 2.84 -1.08 1.95
C VAL A 115 2.25 0.28 2.26
N ILE A 116 0.93 0.34 2.45
CA ILE A 116 0.20 1.56 2.76
C ILE A 116 -0.48 1.40 4.11
N GLY A 117 -0.21 2.32 5.02
CA GLY A 117 -0.81 2.40 6.34
C GLY A 117 -2.30 2.72 6.31
N ARG A 118 -2.89 2.87 7.49
CA ARG A 118 -4.32 3.12 7.67
C ARG A 118 -4.68 4.55 7.31
N SER A 119 -5.93 4.73 6.86
CA SER A 119 -6.53 6.06 6.65
C SER A 119 -5.74 6.95 5.70
N CYS A 120 -5.01 6.35 4.76
CA CYS A 120 -4.30 7.09 3.74
C CYS A 120 -5.26 7.55 2.62
N ASP A 121 -4.93 8.70 2.01
CA ASP A 121 -5.66 9.27 0.87
C ASP A 121 -4.67 9.50 -0.28
N LEU A 122 -4.69 8.62 -1.26
CA LEU A 122 -3.89 8.73 -2.48
C LEU A 122 -4.79 9.24 -3.61
N ARG A 123 -4.45 10.39 -4.16
CA ARG A 123 -5.23 11.03 -5.23
C ARG A 123 -4.97 10.39 -6.60
N ALA A 124 -5.69 10.88 -7.60
CA ALA A 124 -5.63 10.33 -8.95
C ALA A 124 -4.20 10.32 -9.52
N GLY A 125 -3.87 9.29 -10.27
CA GLY A 125 -2.60 9.18 -10.99
C GLY A 125 -1.36 8.94 -10.14
N VAL A 126 -1.49 8.78 -8.82
CA VAL A 126 -0.35 8.48 -7.92
C VAL A 126 0.34 7.19 -8.35
N ARG A 127 1.67 7.20 -8.31
CA ARG A 127 2.51 6.04 -8.64
C ARG A 127 3.50 5.76 -7.52
N THR A 128 3.63 4.49 -7.16
CA THR A 128 4.67 4.03 -6.24
C THR A 128 5.45 2.89 -6.86
N ASP A 129 6.75 2.88 -6.63
CA ASP A 129 7.65 1.81 -7.04
C ASP A 129 7.86 0.79 -5.90
N GLU A 130 8.67 -0.24 -6.15
CA GLU A 130 8.97 -1.32 -5.20
C GLU A 130 9.57 -0.79 -3.89
N GLY A 131 9.16 -1.41 -2.78
CA GLY A 131 9.72 -1.11 -1.46
C GLY A 131 9.22 0.18 -0.82
N VAL A 132 8.26 0.90 -1.46
CA VAL A 132 7.65 2.09 -0.89
C VAL A 132 6.80 1.73 0.33
N VAL A 133 6.91 2.54 1.37
CA VAL A 133 6.08 2.43 2.57
C VAL A 133 5.46 3.79 2.88
N LEU A 134 4.15 3.84 2.97
CA LEU A 134 3.41 4.97 3.50
C LEU A 134 2.92 4.63 4.90
N GLY A 135 3.25 5.45 5.89
CA GLY A 135 2.71 5.35 7.24
C GLY A 135 1.23 5.73 7.30
N ASP A 136 0.64 5.61 8.48
CA ASP A 136 -0.77 5.92 8.69
C ASP A 136 -1.08 7.40 8.40
N GLU A 137 -2.30 7.69 7.92
CA GLU A 137 -2.83 9.03 7.72
C GLU A 137 -1.98 9.91 6.79
N CYS A 138 -1.32 9.30 5.80
CA CYS A 138 -0.62 10.04 4.76
C CYS A 138 -1.60 10.53 3.68
N PHE A 139 -1.36 11.75 3.20
CA PHE A 139 -2.00 12.31 2.02
C PHE A 139 -1.00 12.37 0.88
N VAL A 140 -1.38 11.86 -0.30
CA VAL A 140 -0.56 11.90 -1.51
C VAL A 140 -1.35 12.57 -2.63
N GLY A 141 -0.89 13.73 -3.06
CA GLY A 141 -1.53 14.56 -4.08
C GLY A 141 -1.51 13.93 -5.46
N GLU A 142 -2.33 14.47 -6.35
CA GLU A 142 -2.52 13.97 -7.72
C GLU A 142 -1.19 13.88 -8.49
N ASP A 143 -1.05 12.83 -9.30
CA ASP A 143 0.12 12.58 -10.16
C ASP A 143 1.48 12.53 -9.44
N ALA A 144 1.49 12.45 -8.12
CA ALA A 144 2.74 12.28 -7.38
C ALA A 144 3.38 10.92 -7.67
N VAL A 145 4.70 10.90 -7.71
CA VAL A 145 5.51 9.69 -7.93
C VAL A 145 6.43 9.48 -6.75
N ILE A 146 6.35 8.29 -6.14
CA ILE A 146 7.19 7.91 -5.01
C ILE A 146 8.13 6.81 -5.48
N ALA A 147 9.42 7.11 -5.47
CA ALA A 147 10.46 6.23 -6.01
C ALA A 147 10.75 5.03 -5.08
N THR A 148 11.47 4.06 -5.62
CA THR A 148 11.85 2.81 -4.96
C THR A 148 12.44 3.05 -3.56
N ASP A 149 12.04 2.18 -2.61
CA ASP A 149 12.53 2.13 -1.22
C ASP A 149 12.25 3.38 -0.36
N VAL A 150 11.49 4.35 -0.87
CA VAL A 150 11.11 5.56 -0.12
C VAL A 150 10.12 5.19 1.00
N LYS A 151 10.36 5.73 2.18
CA LYS A 151 9.49 5.61 3.35
C LYS A 151 8.93 6.98 3.73
N VAL A 152 7.62 7.10 3.67
CA VAL A 152 6.88 8.30 4.12
C VAL A 152 6.29 7.98 5.48
N TYR A 153 6.75 8.68 6.50
CA TYR A 153 6.30 8.46 7.88
C TYR A 153 4.86 8.93 8.09
N PRO A 154 4.18 8.49 9.16
CA PRO A 154 2.78 8.84 9.39
C PRO A 154 2.52 10.35 9.43
N PHE A 155 1.29 10.73 9.06
CA PHE A 155 0.79 12.12 9.07
C PHE A 155 1.50 13.06 8.10
N LYS A 156 2.10 12.53 7.04
CA LYS A 156 2.81 13.33 6.04
C LYS A 156 1.92 13.63 4.83
N THR A 157 2.24 14.75 4.19
CA THR A 157 1.61 15.17 2.94
C THR A 157 2.66 15.19 1.83
N VAL A 158 2.35 14.52 0.74
CA VAL A 158 3.07 14.62 -0.53
C VAL A 158 2.25 15.50 -1.45
N GLU A 159 2.82 16.58 -1.97
CA GLU A 159 2.13 17.53 -2.85
C GLU A 159 1.82 16.94 -4.22
N ALA A 160 0.81 17.50 -4.89
CA ALA A 160 0.46 17.07 -6.24
C ALA A 160 1.63 17.25 -7.22
N GLY A 161 1.86 16.23 -8.05
CA GLY A 161 2.95 16.19 -9.03
C GLY A 161 4.35 16.14 -8.44
N ALA A 162 4.50 15.93 -7.14
CA ALA A 162 5.81 15.75 -6.51
C ALA A 162 6.47 14.45 -6.96
N VAL A 163 7.79 14.47 -7.11
CA VAL A 163 8.63 13.29 -7.29
C VAL A 163 9.45 13.11 -6.03
N VAL A 164 9.09 12.11 -5.22
CA VAL A 164 9.75 11.83 -3.95
C VAL A 164 10.77 10.72 -4.16
N ASN A 165 12.04 11.05 -4.01
CA ASN A 165 13.18 10.15 -4.19
C ASN A 165 13.98 9.89 -2.90
N SER A 166 13.55 10.49 -1.79
CA SER A 166 14.12 10.29 -0.46
C SER A 166 13.03 10.15 0.59
N SER A 167 13.32 9.44 1.67
CA SER A 167 12.32 9.19 2.71
C SER A 167 11.95 10.45 3.47
N ILE A 168 10.65 10.65 3.73
CA ILE A 168 10.09 11.79 4.46
C ILE A 168 9.88 11.38 5.92
N VAL A 169 10.78 11.80 6.79
CA VAL A 169 10.80 11.42 8.22
C VAL A 169 10.38 12.60 9.11
N TRP A 170 11.03 13.72 8.94
CA TRP A 170 10.88 14.90 9.80
C TRP A 170 10.00 15.99 9.18
N GLU A 171 10.09 16.18 7.87
CA GLU A 171 9.27 17.16 7.16
C GLU A 171 7.78 16.81 7.27
N THR A 172 6.94 17.83 7.31
CA THR A 172 5.49 17.64 7.27
C THR A 172 4.96 17.45 5.86
N LYS A 173 5.74 17.86 4.85
CA LYS A 173 5.38 17.80 3.42
C LYS A 173 6.54 17.33 2.56
N GLY A 174 6.27 16.49 1.58
CA GLY A 174 7.15 16.24 0.45
C GLY A 174 6.91 17.32 -0.61
N ALA A 175 7.78 18.32 -0.65
CA ALA A 175 7.63 19.45 -1.54
C ALA A 175 8.05 19.13 -2.99
N ARG A 176 7.42 19.80 -3.95
CA ARG A 176 7.71 19.66 -5.39
C ARG A 176 9.03 20.29 -5.78
N SER A 177 9.49 21.31 -5.03
CA SER A 177 10.79 21.96 -5.24
C SER A 177 11.25 22.69 -3.98
N LEU A 178 12.58 22.88 -3.86
CA LEU A 178 13.19 23.72 -2.82
C LEU A 178 12.83 25.22 -2.94
N PHE A 179 12.38 25.64 -4.11
CA PHE A 179 12.04 27.03 -4.42
C PHE A 179 10.53 27.18 -4.49
N GLY A 180 9.93 27.89 -3.54
CA GLY A 180 8.54 28.32 -3.55
C GLY A 180 8.39 29.80 -3.89
N GLU A 181 7.14 30.29 -3.94
CA GLU A 181 6.85 31.72 -4.17
C GLU A 181 7.49 32.63 -3.11
N ASP A 182 7.74 32.11 -1.91
CA ASP A 182 8.36 32.82 -0.78
C ASP A 182 9.88 32.61 -0.67
N GLY A 183 10.52 31.98 -1.66
CA GLY A 183 11.95 31.70 -1.66
C GLY A 183 12.33 30.26 -1.34
N ILE A 184 13.49 30.03 -0.73
CA ILE A 184 13.97 28.72 -0.33
C ILE A 184 13.42 28.39 1.06
N ALA A 185 12.64 27.30 1.15
CA ALA A 185 12.15 26.78 2.42
C ALA A 185 12.66 25.34 2.61
N GLY A 186 13.41 25.10 3.68
CA GLY A 186 13.92 23.81 4.05
C GLY A 186 14.49 23.81 5.48
N LEU A 187 14.74 22.64 6.04
CA LEU A 187 15.41 22.51 7.33
C LEU A 187 16.91 22.70 7.13
N ALA A 188 17.49 23.64 7.84
CA ALA A 188 18.93 23.87 7.82
C ALA A 188 19.71 22.58 8.14
N ASN A 189 20.70 22.26 7.30
CA ASN A 189 21.51 21.04 7.34
C ASN A 189 20.79 19.72 6.99
N VAL A 190 19.54 19.79 6.50
CA VAL A 190 18.81 18.60 5.98
C VAL A 190 18.44 18.82 4.52
N ASP A 191 17.89 19.99 4.16
CA ASP A 191 17.40 20.30 2.81
C ASP A 191 18.25 21.36 2.09
N VAL A 192 19.16 22.06 2.81
CA VAL A 192 20.00 23.15 2.28
C VAL A 192 21.45 22.94 2.67
#